data_d50c5dcc0ee410cfb6f52597d8759bbc
#
_entry.id   d50c5dcc0ee410cfb6f52597d8759bbc
#
_cell.length_a   1.000
_cell.length_b   1.000
_cell.length_c   1.000
_cell.angle_alpha   90.00
_cell.angle_beta   90.00
_cell.angle_gamma   90.00
#
_symmetry.space_group_name_H-M   'P 1'
#
loop_
_entity.id
_entity.type
_entity.pdbx_description
1 polymer ?
#
loop_
_entity_poly.entity_id
_entity_poly.type
_entity_poly.pdbx_seq_one_letter_code
_entity_poly.pdbx_strand_id
1 'polypeptide(L)'
;MEKREYRELSELAANGDTKAFARLYETLYREMYYTACYSLTDEADAVDAVASTARDGFSAVGKLRSEEAFRAFMMKTLCARIKSRLREYADEGRQPLPSSNGFDVMVEFSRMSDTERIIGSMYIGGKFQPDEITAYTGFSSATIKKTIDRVV
;
A
#
# COMPACT_ATOMS: atom_id res chain seq x y z
N MET A 1 1.64 5.80 -17.57
CA MET A 1 0.41 5.72 -18.43
C MET A 1 0.06 7.10 -18.93
N GLU A 2 -0.31 7.20 -20.19
CA GLU A 2 -0.72 8.47 -20.78
C GLU A 2 -2.08 8.91 -20.22
N LYS A 3 -2.28 10.22 -20.10
CA LYS A 3 -3.54 10.79 -19.58
C LYS A 3 -4.78 10.31 -20.34
N ARG A 4 -4.66 10.21 -21.66
CA ARG A 4 -5.75 9.76 -22.52
C ARG A 4 -6.09 8.30 -22.26
N GLU A 5 -5.06 7.46 -22.14
CA GLU A 5 -5.24 6.03 -21.87
C GLU A 5 -5.89 5.82 -20.50
N TYR A 6 -5.42 6.54 -19.49
CA TYR A 6 -6.03 6.46 -18.16
C TYR A 6 -7.51 6.84 -18.22
N ARG A 7 -7.83 7.94 -18.87
CA ARG A 7 -9.23 8.41 -18.95
C ARG A 7 -10.13 7.38 -19.63
N GLU A 8 -9.67 6.80 -20.73
CA GLU A 8 -10.44 5.78 -21.44
C GLU A 8 -10.68 4.55 -20.57
N LEU A 9 -9.65 4.06 -19.89
CA LEU A 9 -9.76 2.90 -19.01
C LEU A 9 -10.63 3.18 -17.80
N SER A 10 -10.48 4.35 -17.19
CA SER A 10 -11.25 4.69 -16.00
C SER A 10 -12.74 4.87 -16.33
N GLU A 11 -13.07 5.42 -17.48
CA GLU A 11 -14.47 5.53 -17.93
C GLU A 11 -15.09 4.15 -18.17
N LEU A 12 -14.38 3.26 -18.85
CA LEU A 12 -14.83 1.89 -19.05
C LEU A 12 -15.02 1.16 -17.72
N ALA A 13 -14.07 1.29 -16.82
CA ALA A 13 -14.13 0.66 -15.50
C ALA A 13 -15.30 1.21 -14.68
N ALA A 14 -15.56 2.52 -14.76
CA ALA A 14 -16.68 3.16 -14.07
C ALA A 14 -18.03 2.63 -14.56
N ASN A 15 -18.08 2.16 -15.80
CA ASN A 15 -19.27 1.54 -16.40
C ASN A 15 -19.32 0.02 -16.19
N GLY A 16 -18.43 -0.51 -15.36
CA GLY A 16 -18.46 -1.93 -14.99
C GLY A 16 -17.52 -2.84 -15.75
N ASP A 17 -16.62 -2.28 -16.58
CA ASP A 17 -15.66 -3.09 -17.33
C ASP A 17 -14.52 -3.53 -16.41
N THR A 18 -14.58 -4.79 -15.98
CA THR A 18 -13.59 -5.35 -15.06
C THR A 18 -12.21 -5.50 -15.70
N LYS A 19 -12.14 -5.73 -17.00
CA LYS A 19 -10.85 -5.84 -17.70
C LYS A 19 -10.13 -4.49 -17.77
N ALA A 20 -10.90 -3.41 -17.97
CA ALA A 20 -10.34 -2.07 -17.94
C ALA A 20 -9.79 -1.74 -16.56
N PHE A 21 -10.53 -2.09 -15.51
CA PHE A 21 -10.04 -1.88 -14.15
C PHE A 21 -8.78 -2.73 -13.87
N ALA A 22 -8.76 -3.97 -14.32
CA ALA A 22 -7.60 -4.84 -14.14
C ALA A 22 -6.33 -4.22 -14.73
N ARG A 23 -6.43 -3.55 -15.86
CA ARG A 23 -5.29 -2.86 -16.47
C ARG A 23 -4.79 -1.69 -15.63
N LEU A 24 -5.70 -0.93 -15.03
CA LEU A 24 -5.32 0.14 -14.11
C LEU A 24 -4.66 -0.45 -12.85
N TYR A 25 -5.25 -1.49 -12.31
CA TYR A 25 -4.79 -2.18 -11.11
C TYR A 25 -3.39 -2.76 -11.30
N GLU A 26 -3.12 -3.38 -12.46
CA GLU A 26 -1.81 -3.96 -12.78
C GLU A 26 -0.67 -2.95 -12.65
N THR A 27 -0.92 -1.68 -12.93
CA THR A 27 0.13 -0.66 -12.86
C THR A 27 0.63 -0.41 -11.44
N LEU A 28 -0.13 -0.83 -10.44
CA LEU A 28 0.18 -0.57 -9.03
C LEU A 28 0.21 -1.84 -8.17
N TYR A 29 -0.22 -2.97 -8.72
CA TYR A 29 -0.40 -4.21 -7.96
C TYR A 29 0.87 -4.63 -7.21
N ARG A 30 2.00 -4.62 -7.89
CA ARG A 30 3.26 -5.06 -7.31
C ARG A 30 3.64 -4.23 -6.08
N GLU A 31 3.56 -2.92 -6.20
CA GLU A 31 3.89 -2.00 -5.12
C GLU A 31 2.96 -2.19 -3.93
N MET A 32 1.68 -2.38 -4.19
CA MET A 32 0.68 -2.64 -3.15
C MET A 32 0.96 -3.97 -2.45
N TYR A 33 1.19 -5.00 -3.22
CA TYR A 33 1.41 -6.35 -2.68
C TYR A 33 2.64 -6.39 -1.76
N TYR A 34 3.77 -5.85 -2.23
CA TYR A 34 4.99 -5.86 -1.42
C TYR A 34 4.89 -4.95 -0.21
N THR A 35 4.23 -3.80 -0.32
CA THR A 35 3.96 -2.96 0.85
C THR A 35 3.18 -3.73 1.90
N ALA A 36 2.13 -4.43 1.51
CA ALA A 36 1.31 -5.22 2.43
C ALA A 36 2.09 -6.39 3.03
N CYS A 37 2.87 -7.10 2.23
CA CYS A 37 3.66 -8.25 2.70
C CYS A 37 4.71 -7.83 3.73
N TYR A 38 5.42 -6.73 3.48
CA TYR A 38 6.42 -6.24 4.43
C TYR A 38 5.78 -5.72 5.70
N SER A 39 4.59 -5.12 5.60
CA SER A 39 3.89 -4.58 6.77
C SER A 39 3.29 -5.67 7.65
N LEU A 40 2.64 -6.66 7.03
CA LEU A 40 1.83 -7.64 7.76
C LEU A 40 2.55 -8.96 8.00
N THR A 41 3.53 -9.30 7.18
CA THR A 41 4.31 -10.55 7.24
C THR A 41 3.51 -11.84 7.13
N ASP A 42 2.19 -11.75 7.10
CA ASP A 42 1.28 -12.87 6.85
C ASP A 42 0.74 -12.70 5.44
N GLU A 43 1.07 -13.64 4.55
CA GLU A 43 0.73 -13.52 3.13
C GLU A 43 -0.79 -13.49 2.91
N ALA A 44 -1.54 -14.30 3.64
CA ALA A 44 -3.00 -14.34 3.50
C ALA A 44 -3.62 -13.00 3.87
N ASP A 45 -3.16 -12.37 4.95
CA ASP A 45 -3.63 -11.05 5.37
C ASP A 45 -3.22 -9.97 4.37
N ALA A 46 -2.01 -10.07 3.83
CA ALA A 46 -1.53 -9.12 2.82
C ALA A 46 -2.38 -9.20 1.54
N VAL A 47 -2.65 -10.40 1.05
CA VAL A 47 -3.50 -10.62 -0.13
C VAL A 47 -4.90 -10.09 0.12
N ASP A 48 -5.46 -10.34 1.31
CA ASP A 48 -6.79 -9.84 1.68
C ASP A 48 -6.85 -8.32 1.68
N ALA A 49 -5.84 -7.66 2.25
CA ALA A 49 -5.78 -6.20 2.29
C ALA A 49 -5.72 -5.61 0.88
N VAL A 50 -4.91 -6.20 0.00
CA VAL A 50 -4.79 -5.76 -1.39
C VAL A 50 -6.10 -5.99 -2.15
N ALA A 51 -6.71 -7.16 -2.01
CA ALA A 51 -7.96 -7.49 -2.69
C ALA A 51 -9.11 -6.58 -2.23
N SER A 52 -9.19 -6.29 -0.93
CA SER A 52 -10.20 -5.38 -0.39
C SER A 52 -10.01 -3.96 -0.94
N THR A 53 -8.76 -3.53 -1.05
CA THR A 53 -8.43 -2.23 -1.63
C THR A 53 -8.83 -2.17 -3.11
N ALA A 54 -8.60 -3.25 -3.85
CA ALA A 54 -9.00 -3.32 -5.26
C ALA A 54 -10.52 -3.17 -5.41
N ARG A 55 -11.31 -3.80 -4.55
CA ARG A 55 -12.76 -3.67 -4.56
C ARG A 55 -13.19 -2.21 -4.33
N ASP A 56 -12.58 -1.55 -3.35
CA ASP A 56 -12.85 -0.14 -3.08
C ASP A 56 -12.47 0.73 -4.26
N GLY A 57 -11.34 0.43 -4.90
CA GLY A 57 -10.88 1.16 -6.08
C GLY A 57 -11.81 1.03 -7.25
N PHE A 58 -12.34 -0.17 -7.48
CA PHE A 58 -13.31 -0.39 -8.55
C PHE A 58 -14.57 0.43 -8.33
N SER A 59 -15.06 0.47 -7.09
CA SER A 59 -16.25 1.26 -6.76
C SER A 59 -16.02 2.76 -6.90
N ALA A 60 -14.79 3.24 -6.67
CA ALA A 60 -14.45 4.66 -6.67
C ALA A 60 -13.90 5.18 -7.99
N VAL A 61 -13.57 4.30 -8.94
CA VAL A 61 -12.76 4.65 -10.11
C VAL A 61 -13.36 5.79 -10.94
N GLY A 62 -14.67 5.90 -11.00
CA GLY A 62 -15.33 6.97 -11.73
C GLY A 62 -15.08 8.37 -11.17
N LYS A 63 -14.66 8.46 -9.91
CA LYS A 63 -14.34 9.73 -9.25
C LYS A 63 -12.86 10.05 -9.30
N LEU A 64 -12.03 9.11 -9.76
CA LEU A 64 -10.58 9.25 -9.77
C LEU A 64 -10.16 9.68 -11.18
N ARG A 65 -10.01 10.98 -11.37
CA ARG A 65 -9.89 11.59 -12.69
C ARG A 65 -8.48 11.60 -13.28
N SER A 66 -7.49 11.15 -12.53
CA SER A 66 -6.11 11.06 -13.01
C SER A 66 -5.45 9.83 -12.44
N GLU A 67 -4.38 9.38 -13.10
CA GLU A 67 -3.59 8.27 -12.59
C GLU A 67 -3.02 8.58 -11.20
N GLU A 68 -2.58 9.83 -10.98
CA GLU A 68 -2.10 10.25 -9.66
C GLU A 68 -3.19 10.13 -8.60
N ALA A 69 -4.42 10.55 -8.92
CA ALA A 69 -5.54 10.41 -7.99
C ALA A 69 -5.86 8.94 -7.72
N PHE A 70 -5.78 8.10 -8.74
CA PHE A 70 -5.98 6.65 -8.60
C PHE A 70 -4.92 6.04 -7.68
N ARG A 71 -3.65 6.32 -7.93
CA ARG A 71 -2.55 5.81 -7.10
C ARG A 71 -2.67 6.29 -5.65
N ALA A 72 -2.99 7.57 -5.46
CA ALA A 72 -3.17 8.13 -4.11
C ALA A 72 -4.32 7.45 -3.38
N PHE A 73 -5.47 7.26 -4.04
CA PHE A 73 -6.61 6.58 -3.43
C PHE A 73 -6.26 5.16 -3.02
N MET A 74 -5.65 4.40 -3.93
CA MET A 74 -5.32 3.01 -3.68
C MET A 74 -4.32 2.88 -2.53
N MET A 75 -3.29 3.70 -2.51
CA MET A 75 -2.27 3.59 -1.46
C MET A 75 -2.77 4.09 -0.11
N LYS A 76 -3.58 5.15 -0.07
CA LYS A 76 -4.21 5.61 1.18
C LYS A 76 -5.14 4.54 1.74
N THR A 77 -5.94 3.94 0.88
CA THR A 77 -6.88 2.88 1.28
C THR A 77 -6.13 1.66 1.79
N LEU A 78 -5.09 1.24 1.06
CA LEU A 78 -4.26 0.10 1.48
C LEU A 78 -3.61 0.36 2.84
N CYS A 79 -3.00 1.52 3.02
CA CYS A 79 -2.36 1.87 4.29
C CYS A 79 -3.34 1.88 5.45
N ALA A 80 -4.57 2.37 5.24
CA ALA A 80 -5.61 2.34 6.26
C ALA A 80 -5.99 0.90 6.63
N ARG A 81 -6.08 0.01 5.65
CA ARG A 81 -6.39 -1.41 5.90
C ARG A 81 -5.25 -2.13 6.62
N ILE A 82 -4.01 -1.84 6.24
CA ILE A 82 -2.83 -2.37 6.91
C ILE A 82 -2.84 -1.93 8.38
N LYS A 83 -3.06 -0.65 8.63
CA LYS A 83 -3.10 -0.10 9.98
C LYS A 83 -4.19 -0.75 10.82
N SER A 84 -5.36 -0.96 10.24
CA SER A 84 -6.48 -1.64 10.88
C SER A 84 -6.12 -3.08 11.26
N ARG A 85 -5.46 -3.80 10.37
CA ARG A 85 -5.04 -5.18 10.63
C ARG A 85 -3.96 -5.25 11.71
N LEU A 86 -3.03 -4.30 11.72
CA LEU A 86 -2.00 -4.24 12.76
C LEU A 86 -2.62 -4.01 14.15
N ARG A 87 -3.69 -3.20 14.22
CA ARG A 87 -4.44 -3.01 15.47
C ARG A 87 -5.12 -4.30 15.92
N GLU A 88 -5.70 -5.04 14.98
CA GLU A 88 -6.30 -6.35 15.28
C GLU A 88 -5.25 -7.32 15.85
N TYR A 89 -4.04 -7.34 15.28
CA TYR A 89 -2.94 -8.14 15.80
C TYR A 89 -2.61 -7.76 17.24
N ALA A 90 -2.52 -6.46 17.51
CA ALA A 90 -2.23 -5.97 18.86
C ALA A 90 -3.32 -6.38 19.85
N ASP A 91 -4.58 -6.28 19.47
CA ASP A 91 -5.73 -6.68 20.29
C ASP A 91 -5.73 -8.17 20.59
N GLU A 92 -5.24 -8.99 19.64
CA GLU A 92 -5.12 -10.44 19.80
C GLU A 92 -3.82 -10.85 20.50
N GLY A 93 -2.96 -9.91 20.88
CA GLY A 93 -1.65 -10.19 21.43
C GLY A 93 -0.67 -10.74 20.40
N ARG A 94 -0.98 -10.61 19.09
CA ARG A 94 -0.09 -11.03 18.00
C ARG A 94 0.83 -9.89 17.61
N GLN A 95 2.06 -10.26 17.27
CA GLN A 95 3.00 -9.35 16.62
C GLN A 95 3.29 -9.90 15.24
N PRO A 96 3.35 -9.06 14.20
CA PRO A 96 3.82 -9.54 12.90
C PRO A 96 5.27 -9.99 13.07
N LEU A 97 5.51 -11.27 12.86
CA LEU A 97 6.84 -11.85 13.04
C LEU A 97 7.63 -11.76 11.74
N PRO A 98 8.95 -11.53 11.79
CA PRO A 98 9.78 -11.61 10.61
C PRO A 98 9.69 -13.02 10.02
N SER A 99 9.82 -13.11 8.69
CA SER A 99 9.84 -14.41 8.03
C SER A 99 11.01 -15.24 8.57
N SER A 100 10.90 -16.56 8.46
CA SER A 100 11.93 -17.50 8.93
C SER A 100 13.30 -17.29 8.27
N ASN A 101 13.36 -16.48 7.22
CA ASN A 101 14.60 -16.17 6.52
C ASN A 101 15.45 -15.10 7.21
N GLY A 102 14.97 -14.55 8.33
CA GLY A 102 15.81 -13.77 9.23
C GLY A 102 16.49 -12.54 8.68
N PHE A 103 15.87 -11.83 7.74
CA PHE A 103 16.46 -10.59 7.23
C PHE A 103 16.50 -9.55 8.36
N ASP A 104 17.63 -8.87 8.50
CA ASP A 104 17.80 -7.79 9.47
C ASP A 104 16.72 -6.72 9.35
N VAL A 105 16.32 -6.42 8.10
CA VAL A 105 15.22 -5.50 7.80
C VAL A 105 13.93 -5.94 8.49
N MET A 106 13.58 -7.23 8.42
CA MET A 106 12.35 -7.74 9.02
C MET A 106 12.40 -7.70 10.53
N VAL A 107 13.57 -7.95 11.12
CA VAL A 107 13.78 -7.82 12.56
C VAL A 107 13.58 -6.37 12.99
N GLU A 108 14.15 -5.43 12.24
CA GLU A 108 13.99 -4.01 12.51
C GLU A 108 12.52 -3.59 12.40
N PHE A 109 11.81 -4.09 11.38
CA PHE A 109 10.38 -3.80 11.21
C PHE A 109 9.56 -4.27 12.41
N SER A 110 9.90 -5.40 13.02
CA SER A 110 9.18 -5.92 14.17
C SER A 110 9.27 -5.02 15.42
N ARG A 111 10.28 -4.14 15.45
CA ARG A 111 10.51 -3.20 16.55
C ARG A 111 9.93 -1.82 16.30
N MET A 112 9.34 -1.60 15.12
CA MET A 112 8.81 -0.31 14.72
C MET A 112 7.38 -0.12 15.18
N SER A 113 6.98 1.14 15.38
CA SER A 113 5.58 1.49 15.51
C SER A 113 4.84 1.17 14.21
N ASP A 114 3.50 1.16 14.26
CA ASP A 114 2.69 0.91 13.06
C ASP A 114 2.99 1.91 11.95
N THR A 115 3.11 3.20 12.29
CA THR A 115 3.47 4.25 11.33
C THR A 115 4.83 3.99 10.69
N GLU A 116 5.83 3.72 11.50
CA GLU A 116 7.19 3.44 10.99
C GLU A 116 7.22 2.19 10.13
N ARG A 117 6.48 1.16 10.51
CA ARG A 117 6.38 -0.08 9.75
C ARG A 117 5.77 0.16 8.37
N ILE A 118 4.71 0.96 8.29
CA ILE A 118 4.07 1.30 7.02
C ILE A 118 5.03 2.09 6.13
N ILE A 119 5.70 3.10 6.67
CA ILE A 119 6.68 3.90 5.93
C ILE A 119 7.80 3.01 5.40
N GLY A 120 8.39 2.20 6.26
CA GLY A 120 9.47 1.30 5.87
C GLY A 120 9.03 0.30 4.81
N SER A 121 7.82 -0.23 4.93
CA SER A 121 7.26 -1.17 3.95
C SER A 121 7.04 -0.53 2.60
N MET A 122 6.57 0.72 2.57
CA MET A 122 6.41 1.45 1.32
C MET A 122 7.76 1.71 0.65
N TYR A 123 8.76 2.08 1.43
CA TYR A 123 10.09 2.40 0.90
C TYR A 123 10.82 1.14 0.43
N ILE A 124 10.92 0.13 1.27
CA ILE A 124 11.68 -1.11 0.98
C ILE A 124 10.89 -2.04 0.07
N GLY A 125 9.63 -2.31 0.42
CA GLY A 125 8.78 -3.26 -0.30
C GLY A 125 8.17 -2.66 -1.56
N GLY A 126 7.50 -1.53 -1.41
CA GLY A 126 6.80 -0.87 -2.51
C GLY A 126 7.71 -0.03 -3.40
N LYS A 127 8.92 0.27 -2.95
CA LYS A 127 9.91 1.09 -3.66
C LYS A 127 9.41 2.51 -3.95
N PHE A 128 8.56 3.02 -3.08
CA PHE A 128 8.07 4.40 -3.18
C PHE A 128 9.14 5.38 -2.72
N GLN A 129 9.20 6.52 -3.39
CA GLN A 129 10.10 7.60 -2.99
C GLN A 129 9.51 8.37 -1.80
N PRO A 130 10.36 9.05 -1.00
CA PRO A 130 9.88 9.77 0.18
C PRO A 130 8.75 10.77 -0.09
N ASP A 131 8.81 11.50 -1.20
CA ASP A 131 7.76 12.45 -1.57
C ASP A 131 6.44 11.76 -1.90
N GLU A 132 6.49 10.58 -2.52
CA GLU A 132 5.31 9.76 -2.77
C GLU A 132 4.70 9.27 -1.46
N ILE A 133 5.53 8.84 -0.53
CA ILE A 133 5.07 8.38 0.79
C ILE A 133 4.36 9.52 1.52
N THR A 134 4.95 10.73 1.50
CA THR A 134 4.30 11.91 2.07
C THR A 134 2.93 12.14 1.44
N ALA A 135 2.87 12.10 0.11
CA ALA A 135 1.62 12.37 -0.62
C ALA A 135 0.54 11.35 -0.32
N TYR A 136 0.90 10.06 -0.20
CA TYR A 136 -0.08 8.99 -0.01
C TYR A 136 -0.48 8.78 1.44
N THR A 137 0.37 9.11 2.40
CA THR A 137 0.10 8.84 3.82
C THR A 137 -0.24 10.08 4.61
N GLY A 138 0.25 11.24 4.22
CA GLY A 138 0.12 12.47 4.99
C GLY A 138 1.09 12.57 6.17
N PHE A 139 1.98 11.60 6.35
CA PHE A 139 2.99 11.67 7.40
C PHE A 139 3.99 12.76 7.08
N SER A 140 4.58 13.38 8.13
CA SER A 140 5.54 14.45 7.94
C SER A 140 6.82 13.95 7.26
N SER A 141 7.45 14.84 6.48
CA SER A 141 8.73 14.53 5.82
C SER A 141 9.80 14.15 6.83
N ALA A 142 9.79 14.78 8.00
CA ALA A 142 10.75 14.48 9.08
C ALA A 142 10.60 13.06 9.60
N THR A 143 9.36 12.61 9.83
CA THR A 143 9.06 11.25 10.28
C THR A 143 9.49 10.22 9.23
N ILE A 144 9.20 10.50 7.97
CA ILE A 144 9.55 9.62 6.86
C ILE A 144 11.06 9.49 6.72
N LYS A 145 11.78 10.61 6.74
CA LYS A 145 13.24 10.61 6.64
C LYS A 145 13.88 9.85 7.80
N LYS A 146 13.42 10.09 9.01
CA LYS A 146 13.91 9.40 10.20
C LYS A 146 13.74 7.88 10.09
N THR A 147 12.57 7.47 9.64
CA THR A 147 12.27 6.04 9.46
C THR A 147 13.13 5.42 8.38
N ILE A 148 13.29 6.09 7.24
CA ILE A 148 14.12 5.60 6.14
C ILE A 148 15.57 5.46 6.58
N ASP A 149 16.11 6.45 7.28
CA ASP A 149 17.49 6.42 7.80
C ASP A 149 17.71 5.25 8.75
N ARG A 150 16.67 4.83 9.45
CA ARG A 150 16.72 3.70 10.37
C ARG A 150 16.77 2.35 9.64
N VAL A 151 16.10 2.21 8.49
CA VAL A 151 16.03 0.94 7.75
C VAL A 151 17.07 0.83 6.64
N VAL A 152 17.75 1.90 6.33
CA VAL A 152 18.85 1.95 5.36
C VAL A 152 20.18 1.97 6.10
#